data_e4bc4ba96bfa9a6a9836d16fc3a7c26c
#
_entry.id   e4bc4ba96bfa9a6a9836d16fc3a7c26c
#
_cell.length_a   1.000
_cell.length_b   1.000
_cell.length_c   1.000
_cell.angle_alpha   90.00
_cell.angle_beta   90.00
_cell.angle_gamma   90.00
#
_symmetry.space_group_name_H-M   'P 1'
#
loop_
_entity.id
_entity.type
_entity.pdbx_description
1 polymer ?
#
loop_
_entity_poly.entity_id
_entity_poly.type
_entity_poly.pdbx_seq_one_letter_code
_entity_poly.pdbx_strand_id
1 'polypeptide(L)'
;IAPEMQLFVYNSEELSEFEDIKLSQLDKHLDATKNNWINLHGLSDITLIKEIGIKFKIDDFILGDILNILKRSKVEEYNHTLFFFIKSLLPDSKGIDVEQISFILRDGFLFSFQEKKSDFFLHIRERMRQQAGIVRDRKVDYLLYLLLDAVMENFYITIESEEHKIDAVIDLIKTKPNPNILEDIEHHRDNLNFLRRSIVPLRDSLY
;
A
#
# COMPACT_ATOMS: atom_id res chain seq x y z
N ILE A 1 -7.08 -6.68 13.03
CA ILE A 1 -8.06 -5.58 12.85
C ILE A 1 -9.23 -6.16 12.09
N ALA A 2 -10.47 -5.84 12.51
CA ALA A 2 -11.67 -6.26 11.79
C ALA A 2 -11.62 -5.71 10.35
N PRO A 3 -11.98 -6.51 9.32
CA PRO A 3 -11.96 -6.05 7.96
C PRO A 3 -13.03 -4.97 7.73
N GLU A 4 -12.64 -3.93 6.99
CA GLU A 4 -13.51 -2.86 6.54
C GLU A 4 -13.31 -2.66 5.04
N MET A 5 -14.40 -2.75 4.28
CA MET A 5 -14.36 -2.62 2.84
C MET A 5 -15.01 -1.32 2.39
N GLN A 6 -14.33 -0.60 1.52
CA GLN A 6 -14.79 0.65 0.92
C GLN A 6 -14.93 0.45 -0.60
N LEU A 7 -15.90 1.10 -1.21
CA LEU A 7 -16.09 1.11 -2.65
C LEU A 7 -16.20 2.54 -3.15
N PHE A 8 -15.42 2.87 -4.18
CA PHE A 8 -15.47 4.12 -4.93
C PHE A 8 -15.85 3.80 -6.37
N VAL A 9 -16.95 4.36 -6.84
CA VAL A 9 -17.40 4.23 -8.23
C VAL A 9 -17.43 5.64 -8.84
N TYR A 10 -16.62 5.86 -9.88
CA TYR A 10 -16.41 7.22 -10.37
C TYR A 10 -16.20 7.33 -11.89
N ASN A 11 -16.48 8.51 -12.39
CA ASN A 11 -16.09 9.02 -13.70
C ASN A 11 -15.77 10.53 -13.56
N SER A 12 -15.60 11.23 -14.69
CA SER A 12 -15.34 12.67 -14.70
C SER A 12 -16.46 13.52 -14.05
N GLU A 13 -17.71 13.06 -14.09
CA GLU A 13 -18.87 13.83 -13.65
C GLU A 13 -19.28 13.51 -12.21
N GLU A 14 -19.22 12.25 -11.80
CA GLU A 14 -19.76 11.79 -10.53
C GLU A 14 -18.81 10.85 -9.78
N LEU A 15 -18.94 10.84 -8.47
CA LEU A 15 -18.29 9.94 -7.53
C LEU A 15 -19.31 9.42 -6.53
N SER A 16 -19.44 8.10 -6.44
CA SER A 16 -20.18 7.43 -5.38
C SER A 16 -19.20 6.73 -4.46
N GLU A 17 -19.31 6.97 -3.16
CA GLU A 17 -18.46 6.42 -2.13
C GLU A 17 -19.30 5.66 -1.10
N PHE A 18 -18.88 4.44 -0.77
CA PHE A 18 -19.53 3.57 0.20
C PHE A 18 -18.49 3.08 1.21
N GLU A 19 -18.70 3.44 2.47
CA GLU A 19 -17.90 2.97 3.60
C GLU A 19 -18.52 1.74 4.24
N ASP A 20 -17.69 0.83 4.77
CA ASP A 20 -18.10 -0.44 5.41
C ASP A 20 -19.12 -1.25 4.60
N ILE A 21 -18.96 -1.29 3.28
CA ILE A 21 -19.84 -2.04 2.39
C ILE A 21 -19.60 -3.55 2.54
N LYS A 22 -20.67 -4.33 2.54
CA LYS A 22 -20.55 -5.80 2.58
C LYS A 22 -20.39 -6.38 1.17
N LEU A 23 -19.67 -7.51 1.05
CA LEU A 23 -19.44 -8.19 -0.23
C LEU A 23 -20.75 -8.50 -0.99
N SER A 24 -21.81 -8.86 -0.25
CA SER A 24 -23.12 -9.13 -0.81
C SER A 24 -23.84 -7.90 -1.39
N GLN A 25 -23.39 -6.70 -1.05
CA GLN A 25 -23.98 -5.45 -1.50
C GLN A 25 -23.27 -4.88 -2.73
N LEU A 26 -22.03 -5.33 -3.02
CA LEU A 26 -21.21 -4.77 -4.09
C LEU A 26 -21.94 -4.74 -5.44
N ASP A 27 -22.61 -5.83 -5.83
CA ASP A 27 -23.28 -5.92 -7.14
C ASP A 27 -24.33 -4.84 -7.39
N LYS A 28 -24.87 -4.26 -6.33
CA LYS A 28 -25.87 -3.17 -6.44
C LYS A 28 -25.24 -1.82 -6.77
N HIS A 29 -23.96 -1.67 -6.52
CA HIS A 29 -23.26 -0.39 -6.60
C HIS A 29 -22.13 -0.38 -7.63
N LEU A 30 -21.62 -1.56 -8.02
CA LEU A 30 -20.64 -1.67 -9.10
C LEU A 30 -21.24 -1.24 -10.43
N ASP A 31 -20.47 -0.48 -11.20
CA ASP A 31 -20.85 -0.02 -12.53
C ASP A 31 -19.70 -0.30 -13.52
N ALA A 32 -19.91 -1.26 -14.41
CA ALA A 32 -18.90 -1.67 -15.41
C ALA A 32 -18.56 -0.57 -16.43
N THR A 33 -19.38 0.48 -16.53
CA THR A 33 -19.13 1.62 -17.42
C THR A 33 -18.28 2.71 -16.77
N LYS A 34 -18.04 2.59 -15.46
CA LYS A 34 -17.26 3.52 -14.63
C LYS A 34 -16.00 2.86 -14.08
N ASN A 35 -15.18 3.66 -13.48
CA ASN A 35 -14.05 3.19 -12.70
C ASN A 35 -14.52 2.71 -11.33
N ASN A 36 -14.04 1.53 -10.90
CA ASN A 36 -14.40 0.95 -9.61
C ASN A 36 -13.12 0.70 -8.80
N TRP A 37 -13.02 1.28 -7.62
CA TRP A 37 -11.96 1.03 -6.67
C TRP A 37 -12.52 0.41 -5.40
N ILE A 38 -12.11 -0.83 -5.11
CA ILE A 38 -12.47 -1.58 -3.92
C ILE A 38 -11.26 -1.59 -2.99
N ASN A 39 -11.38 -0.97 -1.83
CA ASN A 39 -10.34 -0.91 -0.83
C ASN A 39 -10.73 -1.74 0.40
N LEU A 40 -9.89 -2.70 0.78
CA LEU A 40 -10.06 -3.54 1.96
C LEU A 40 -8.97 -3.23 2.99
N HIS A 41 -9.36 -2.81 4.17
CA HIS A 41 -8.52 -2.70 5.35
C HIS A 41 -8.70 -3.93 6.24
N GLY A 42 -7.60 -4.46 6.77
CA GLY A 42 -7.61 -5.63 7.65
C GLY A 42 -7.67 -6.95 6.87
N LEU A 43 -6.58 -7.72 6.93
CA LEU A 43 -6.42 -8.98 6.20
C LEU A 43 -6.63 -10.21 7.08
N SER A 44 -7.23 -10.05 8.26
CA SER A 44 -7.44 -11.15 9.22
C SER A 44 -8.57 -12.10 8.83
N ASP A 45 -9.53 -11.65 8.01
CA ASP A 45 -10.62 -12.49 7.54
C ASP A 45 -10.27 -13.17 6.22
N ILE A 46 -9.68 -14.36 6.34
CA ILE A 46 -9.28 -15.19 5.19
C ILE A 46 -10.50 -15.60 4.34
N THR A 47 -11.65 -15.80 4.97
CA THR A 47 -12.88 -16.21 4.29
C THR A 47 -13.35 -15.09 3.36
N LEU A 48 -13.42 -13.86 3.85
CA LEU A 48 -13.79 -12.70 3.05
C LEU A 48 -12.85 -12.52 1.85
N ILE A 49 -11.53 -12.64 2.05
CA ILE A 49 -10.55 -12.51 0.96
C ILE A 49 -10.75 -13.59 -0.10
N LYS A 50 -11.01 -14.84 0.30
CA LYS A 50 -11.32 -15.92 -0.63
C LYS A 50 -12.64 -15.68 -1.37
N GLU A 51 -13.68 -15.21 -0.70
CA GLU A 51 -14.97 -14.87 -1.33
C GLU A 51 -14.81 -13.73 -2.35
N ILE A 52 -13.99 -12.71 -2.06
CA ILE A 52 -13.63 -11.68 -3.03
C ILE A 52 -12.93 -12.31 -4.24
N GLY A 53 -11.98 -13.22 -4.00
CA GLY A 53 -11.27 -13.95 -5.04
C GLY A 53 -12.21 -14.72 -5.97
N ILE A 54 -13.15 -15.49 -5.41
CA ILE A 54 -14.14 -16.24 -6.16
C ILE A 54 -15.03 -15.29 -6.97
N LYS A 55 -15.56 -14.26 -6.33
CA LYS A 55 -16.46 -13.28 -6.95
C LYS A 55 -15.84 -12.59 -8.16
N PHE A 56 -14.60 -12.16 -8.04
CA PHE A 56 -13.90 -11.40 -9.08
C PHE A 56 -12.94 -12.26 -9.91
N LYS A 57 -12.95 -13.59 -9.72
CA LYS A 57 -12.09 -14.55 -10.43
C LYS A 57 -10.59 -14.16 -10.34
N ILE A 58 -10.17 -13.77 -9.14
CA ILE A 58 -8.77 -13.50 -8.84
C ILE A 58 -8.05 -14.84 -8.65
N ASP A 59 -6.86 -14.95 -9.20
CA ASP A 59 -6.05 -16.17 -9.13
C ASP A 59 -5.69 -16.53 -7.68
N ASP A 60 -5.76 -17.82 -7.33
CA ASP A 60 -5.47 -18.31 -5.99
C ASP A 60 -4.03 -18.03 -5.55
N PHE A 61 -3.07 -17.94 -6.49
CA PHE A 61 -1.69 -17.55 -6.18
C PHE A 61 -1.61 -16.12 -5.68
N ILE A 62 -2.36 -15.20 -6.30
CA ILE A 62 -2.46 -13.80 -5.86
C ILE A 62 -3.07 -13.74 -4.45
N LEU A 63 -4.16 -14.47 -4.21
CA LEU A 63 -4.79 -14.51 -2.89
C LEU A 63 -3.86 -15.10 -1.82
N GLY A 64 -3.11 -16.14 -2.17
CA GLY A 64 -2.09 -16.73 -1.30
C GLY A 64 -0.98 -15.74 -0.95
N ASP A 65 -0.60 -14.88 -1.87
CA ASP A 65 0.41 -13.84 -1.63
C ASP A 65 -0.14 -12.71 -0.74
N ILE A 66 -1.37 -12.26 -0.97
CA ILE A 66 -2.03 -11.26 -0.12
C ILE A 66 -2.10 -11.73 1.34
N LEU A 67 -2.34 -13.01 1.56
CA LEU A 67 -2.44 -13.62 2.90
C LEU A 67 -1.08 -13.94 3.54
N ASN A 68 0.04 -13.82 2.82
CA ASN A 68 1.36 -14.22 3.30
C ASN A 68 2.27 -12.99 3.54
N ILE A 69 2.32 -12.53 4.78
CA ILE A 69 3.12 -11.37 5.21
C ILE A 69 4.64 -11.56 5.07
N LEU A 70 5.14 -12.79 4.87
CA LEU A 70 6.56 -13.08 4.76
C LEU A 70 7.12 -12.91 3.34
N LYS A 71 6.26 -12.65 2.35
CA LYS A 71 6.66 -12.46 0.95
C LYS A 71 7.47 -11.19 0.76
N ARG A 72 8.32 -11.19 -0.29
CA ARG A 72 9.03 -10.00 -0.76
C ARG A 72 8.16 -9.18 -1.68
N SER A 73 8.40 -7.88 -1.74
CA SER A 73 7.77 -7.00 -2.71
C SER A 73 8.00 -7.50 -4.13
N LYS A 74 6.96 -7.48 -4.96
CA LYS A 74 6.99 -7.94 -6.33
C LYS A 74 5.89 -7.29 -7.16
N VAL A 75 6.07 -7.30 -8.48
CA VAL A 75 5.07 -6.95 -9.48
C VAL A 75 4.96 -8.12 -10.44
N GLU A 76 3.76 -8.58 -10.70
CA GLU A 76 3.51 -9.73 -11.58
C GLU A 76 2.29 -9.47 -12.46
N GLU A 77 2.33 -10.01 -13.66
CA GLU A 77 1.21 -10.00 -14.60
C GLU A 77 0.68 -11.42 -14.79
N TYR A 78 -0.62 -11.60 -14.55
CA TYR A 78 -1.33 -12.88 -14.74
C TYR A 78 -2.61 -12.64 -15.52
N ASN A 79 -2.78 -13.28 -16.67
CA ASN A 79 -4.05 -13.31 -17.41
C ASN A 79 -4.78 -11.95 -17.45
N HIS A 80 -4.12 -10.89 -17.91
CA HIS A 80 -4.61 -9.50 -17.96
C HIS A 80 -4.86 -8.86 -16.58
N THR A 81 -4.30 -9.43 -15.53
CA THR A 81 -4.32 -8.87 -14.17
C THR A 81 -2.91 -8.41 -13.81
N LEU A 82 -2.76 -7.15 -13.46
CA LEU A 82 -1.52 -6.62 -12.93
C LEU A 82 -1.59 -6.62 -11.40
N PHE A 83 -0.65 -7.32 -10.77
CA PHE A 83 -0.60 -7.51 -9.33
C PHE A 83 0.65 -6.87 -8.74
N PHE A 84 0.46 -6.05 -7.72
CA PHE A 84 1.52 -5.46 -6.92
C PHE A 84 1.41 -5.96 -5.48
N PHE A 85 2.52 -6.43 -4.95
CA PHE A 85 2.69 -6.73 -3.54
C PHE A 85 3.83 -5.87 -3.01
N ILE A 86 3.54 -4.94 -2.10
CA ILE A 86 4.49 -3.94 -1.64
C ILE A 86 4.47 -3.90 -0.11
N LYS A 87 5.65 -3.78 0.48
CA LYS A 87 5.81 -3.45 1.90
C LYS A 87 6.03 -1.95 1.99
N SER A 88 5.02 -1.21 2.43
CA SER A 88 5.15 0.20 2.79
C SER A 88 5.93 0.31 4.09
N LEU A 89 6.85 1.25 4.15
CA LEU A 89 7.74 1.48 5.29
C LEU A 89 7.48 2.87 5.83
N LEU A 90 7.29 2.99 7.14
CA LEU A 90 7.13 4.27 7.84
C LEU A 90 8.10 4.35 9.01
N PRO A 91 8.62 5.55 9.31
CA PRO A 91 9.45 5.73 10.49
C PRO A 91 8.62 5.51 11.75
N ASP A 92 9.16 4.75 12.69
CA ASP A 92 8.62 4.58 14.03
C ASP A 92 9.64 4.98 15.08
N SER A 93 9.18 5.21 16.30
CA SER A 93 10.03 5.57 17.43
C SER A 93 11.09 4.52 17.77
N LYS A 94 10.78 3.25 17.47
CA LYS A 94 11.66 2.09 17.74
C LYS A 94 12.36 1.55 16.48
N GLY A 95 12.17 2.18 15.33
CA GLY A 95 12.78 1.71 14.07
C GLY A 95 11.92 2.02 12.86
N ILE A 96 11.48 0.98 12.16
CA ILE A 96 10.69 1.10 10.93
C ILE A 96 9.43 0.25 11.09
N ASP A 97 8.27 0.89 11.00
CA ASP A 97 6.99 0.20 10.91
C ASP A 97 6.77 -0.28 9.47
N VAL A 98 6.23 -1.48 9.36
CA VAL A 98 6.01 -2.15 8.06
C VAL A 98 4.53 -2.43 7.91
N GLU A 99 3.98 -2.07 6.76
CA GLU A 99 2.63 -2.44 6.37
C GLU A 99 2.64 -3.12 5.00
N GLN A 100 1.94 -4.23 4.89
CA GLN A 100 1.71 -4.88 3.62
C GLN A 100 0.56 -4.19 2.89
N ILE A 101 0.82 -3.82 1.63
CA ILE A 101 -0.18 -3.29 0.72
C ILE A 101 -0.12 -4.09 -0.59
N SER A 102 -1.27 -4.50 -1.08
CA SER A 102 -1.37 -5.18 -2.36
C SER A 102 -2.38 -4.47 -3.27
N PHE A 103 -2.06 -4.40 -4.56
CA PHE A 103 -2.95 -3.85 -5.57
C PHE A 103 -3.21 -4.88 -6.66
N ILE A 104 -4.44 -4.93 -7.12
CA ILE A 104 -4.84 -5.71 -8.30
C ILE A 104 -5.54 -4.76 -9.26
N LEU A 105 -4.99 -4.63 -10.45
CA LEU A 105 -5.59 -3.89 -11.56
C LEU A 105 -6.11 -4.86 -12.60
N ARG A 106 -7.40 -4.79 -12.92
CA ARG A 106 -8.04 -5.64 -13.92
C ARG A 106 -9.32 -5.01 -14.47
N ASP A 107 -9.46 -4.93 -15.78
CA ASP A 107 -10.73 -4.67 -16.50
C ASP A 107 -11.61 -3.53 -15.92
N GLY A 108 -11.01 -2.37 -15.60
CA GLY A 108 -11.73 -1.23 -15.00
C GLY A 108 -11.94 -1.32 -13.50
N PHE A 109 -11.41 -2.35 -12.85
CA PHE A 109 -11.40 -2.54 -11.41
C PHE A 109 -10.01 -2.36 -10.84
N LEU A 110 -9.94 -1.64 -9.74
CA LEU A 110 -8.76 -1.56 -8.89
C LEU A 110 -9.12 -2.08 -7.51
N PHE A 111 -8.35 -3.06 -7.02
CA PHE A 111 -8.43 -3.53 -5.64
C PHE A 111 -7.19 -3.08 -4.90
N SER A 112 -7.36 -2.61 -3.68
CA SER A 112 -6.27 -2.41 -2.73
C SER A 112 -6.57 -3.15 -1.44
N PHE A 113 -5.58 -3.89 -0.96
CA PHE A 113 -5.63 -4.66 0.27
C PHE A 113 -4.58 -4.10 1.21
N GLN A 114 -5.00 -3.60 2.37
CA GLN A 114 -4.15 -3.01 3.39
C GLN A 114 -4.21 -3.84 4.67
N GLU A 115 -3.06 -4.15 5.25
CA GLU A 115 -3.00 -4.91 6.50
C GLU A 115 -3.57 -4.11 7.67
N LYS A 116 -3.32 -2.80 7.68
CA LYS A 116 -3.74 -1.88 8.73
C LYS A 116 -4.77 -0.87 8.19
N LYS A 117 -5.53 -0.28 9.08
CA LYS A 117 -6.36 0.90 8.75
C LYS A 117 -5.48 2.14 8.84
N SER A 118 -4.73 2.40 7.80
CA SER A 118 -3.84 3.55 7.66
C SER A 118 -4.41 4.56 6.67
N ASP A 119 -4.13 5.84 6.89
CA ASP A 119 -4.65 6.93 6.07
C ASP A 119 -3.74 7.32 4.90
N PHE A 120 -2.88 6.41 4.40
CA PHE A 120 -1.97 6.69 3.29
C PHE A 120 -2.66 7.31 2.08
N PHE A 121 -3.90 6.92 1.83
CA PHE A 121 -4.64 7.34 0.65
C PHE A 121 -5.66 8.45 0.92
N LEU A 122 -5.66 9.04 2.11
CA LEU A 122 -6.63 10.09 2.47
C LEU A 122 -6.59 11.26 1.49
N HIS A 123 -5.40 11.77 1.18
CA HIS A 123 -5.21 12.89 0.26
C HIS A 123 -5.70 12.57 -1.17
N ILE A 124 -5.60 11.31 -1.61
CA ILE A 124 -6.10 10.86 -2.92
C ILE A 124 -7.64 10.82 -2.89
N ARG A 125 -8.23 10.27 -1.83
CA ARG A 125 -9.69 10.28 -1.63
C ARG A 125 -10.25 11.70 -1.60
N GLU A 126 -9.57 12.62 -0.90
CA GLU A 126 -9.97 14.04 -0.88
C GLU A 126 -9.86 14.69 -2.26
N ARG A 127 -8.82 14.44 -3.03
CA ARG A 127 -8.71 14.90 -4.42
C ARG A 127 -9.85 14.38 -5.29
N MET A 128 -10.27 13.13 -5.11
CA MET A 128 -11.41 12.55 -5.82
C MET A 128 -12.71 13.25 -5.42
N ARG A 129 -12.96 13.47 -4.12
CA ARG A 129 -14.16 14.15 -3.61
C ARG A 129 -14.25 15.61 -4.10
N GLN A 130 -13.14 16.32 -4.08
CA GLN A 130 -13.04 17.72 -4.50
C GLN A 130 -12.94 17.89 -6.02
N GLN A 131 -12.89 16.80 -6.78
CA GLN A 131 -12.63 16.82 -8.23
C GLN A 131 -11.33 17.59 -8.58
N ALA A 132 -10.33 17.48 -7.72
CA ALA A 132 -9.06 18.20 -7.86
C ALA A 132 -8.10 17.46 -8.79
N GLY A 133 -7.59 18.18 -9.79
CA GLY A 133 -6.70 17.61 -10.82
C GLY A 133 -7.46 16.69 -11.78
N ILE A 134 -6.76 15.67 -12.32
CA ILE A 134 -7.28 14.83 -13.40
C ILE A 134 -7.65 13.40 -12.96
N VAL A 135 -7.67 13.13 -11.65
CA VAL A 135 -7.85 11.76 -11.13
C VAL A 135 -9.18 11.15 -11.59
N ARG A 136 -10.26 11.95 -11.61
CA ARG A 136 -11.58 11.48 -12.04
C ARG A 136 -11.73 11.40 -13.57
N ASP A 137 -10.91 12.13 -14.33
CA ASP A 137 -10.92 12.14 -15.79
C ASP A 137 -10.15 10.94 -16.39
N ARG A 138 -9.41 10.20 -15.54
CA ARG A 138 -8.59 9.07 -15.91
C ARG A 138 -9.19 7.75 -15.45
N LYS A 139 -8.68 6.66 -16.02
CA LYS A 139 -9.07 5.31 -15.63
C LYS A 139 -8.39 4.89 -14.33
N VAL A 140 -8.74 3.72 -13.83
CA VAL A 140 -8.20 3.13 -12.59
C VAL A 140 -6.68 2.89 -12.62
N ASP A 141 -6.06 2.80 -13.79
CA ASP A 141 -4.60 2.72 -13.96
C ASP A 141 -3.90 3.99 -13.44
N TYR A 142 -4.47 5.16 -13.73
CA TYR A 142 -3.96 6.42 -13.18
C TYR A 142 -4.18 6.51 -11.66
N LEU A 143 -5.31 6.01 -11.17
CA LEU A 143 -5.53 5.92 -9.73
C LEU A 143 -4.50 5.00 -9.08
N LEU A 144 -4.22 3.84 -9.66
CA LEU A 144 -3.16 2.94 -9.21
C LEU A 144 -1.81 3.66 -9.14
N TYR A 145 -1.45 4.43 -10.19
CA TYR A 145 -0.23 5.23 -10.18
C TYR A 145 -0.17 6.16 -8.97
N LEU A 146 -1.26 6.90 -8.66
CA LEU A 146 -1.29 7.78 -7.49
C LEU A 146 -1.17 7.04 -6.16
N LEU A 147 -1.77 5.85 -6.04
CA LEU A 147 -1.66 5.03 -4.84
C LEU A 147 -0.23 4.48 -4.67
N LEU A 148 0.41 4.07 -5.76
CA LEU A 148 1.81 3.64 -5.76
C LEU A 148 2.74 4.80 -5.39
N ASP A 149 2.50 6.00 -5.94
CA ASP A 149 3.24 7.22 -5.63
C ASP A 149 3.18 7.54 -4.13
N ALA A 150 1.99 7.45 -3.52
CA ALA A 150 1.82 7.62 -2.08
C ALA A 150 2.58 6.58 -1.24
N VAL A 151 2.67 5.34 -1.71
CA VAL A 151 3.50 4.31 -1.04
C VAL A 151 4.98 4.61 -1.19
N MET A 152 5.41 5.09 -2.36
CA MET A 152 6.80 5.48 -2.60
C MET A 152 7.22 6.67 -1.73
N GLU A 153 6.33 7.63 -1.50
CA GLU A 153 6.58 8.76 -0.59
C GLU A 153 6.91 8.28 0.83
N ASN A 154 6.26 7.22 1.32
CA ASN A 154 6.57 6.64 2.61
C ASN A 154 8.00 6.09 2.69
N PHE A 155 8.54 5.55 1.59
CA PHE A 155 9.96 5.16 1.56
C PHE A 155 10.89 6.36 1.70
N TYR A 156 10.60 7.47 1.01
CA TYR A 156 11.40 8.71 1.12
C TYR A 156 11.38 9.25 2.54
N ILE A 157 10.20 9.38 3.15
CA ILE A 157 10.03 9.84 4.54
C ILE A 157 10.84 8.95 5.50
N THR A 158 10.85 7.64 5.29
CA THR A 158 11.57 6.70 6.15
C THR A 158 13.07 6.82 5.99
N ILE A 159 13.57 6.99 4.75
CA ILE A 159 14.99 7.18 4.46
C ILE A 159 15.48 8.49 5.11
N GLU A 160 14.76 9.59 4.91
CA GLU A 160 15.10 10.90 5.53
C GLU A 160 15.11 10.82 7.06
N SER A 161 14.13 10.12 7.64
CA SER A 161 14.07 9.90 9.09
C SER A 161 15.31 9.14 9.61
N GLU A 162 15.74 8.09 8.91
CA GLU A 162 16.95 7.34 9.29
C GLU A 162 18.22 8.18 9.08
N GLU A 163 18.31 8.98 8.03
CA GLU A 163 19.42 9.90 7.80
C GLU A 163 19.57 10.91 8.96
N HIS A 164 18.47 11.55 9.37
CA HIS A 164 18.49 12.46 10.53
C HIS A 164 18.90 11.79 11.84
N LYS A 165 18.47 10.55 12.08
CA LYS A 165 18.88 9.79 13.26
C LYS A 165 20.37 9.46 13.26
N ILE A 166 20.92 9.09 12.10
CA ILE A 166 22.34 8.82 11.92
C ILE A 166 23.17 10.09 12.17
N ASP A 167 22.74 11.23 11.62
CA ASP A 167 23.41 12.52 11.83
C ASP A 167 23.44 12.90 13.31
N ALA A 168 22.33 12.66 14.03
CA ALA A 168 22.28 12.89 15.48
C ALA A 168 23.29 12.01 16.24
N VAL A 169 23.45 10.73 15.86
CA VAL A 169 24.46 9.84 16.45
C VAL A 169 25.89 10.33 16.15
N ILE A 170 26.17 10.79 14.92
CA ILE A 170 27.47 11.34 14.54
C ILE A 170 27.81 12.58 15.37
N ASP A 171 26.85 13.46 15.62
CA ASP A 171 27.07 14.66 16.44
C ASP A 171 27.28 14.34 17.92
N LEU A 172 26.58 13.30 18.44
CA LEU A 172 26.83 12.79 19.78
C LEU A 172 28.27 12.26 19.94
N ILE A 173 28.79 11.54 18.94
CA ILE A 173 30.16 11.02 18.95
C ILE A 173 31.18 12.15 19.10
N LYS A 174 30.95 13.29 18.45
CA LYS A 174 31.85 14.45 18.50
C LYS A 174 31.82 15.20 19.84
N THR A 175 30.69 15.14 20.55
CA THR A 175 30.44 15.99 21.72
C THR A 175 30.52 15.27 23.05
N LYS A 176 30.13 14.01 23.13
CA LYS A 176 30.10 13.21 24.36
C LYS A 176 30.41 11.76 24.09
N PRO A 177 31.45 11.16 24.75
CA PRO A 177 31.66 9.72 24.72
C PRO A 177 30.43 9.01 25.32
N ASN A 178 29.79 8.17 24.54
CA ASN A 178 28.65 7.35 24.98
C ASN A 178 29.04 5.87 24.85
N PRO A 179 28.96 5.06 25.92
CA PRO A 179 29.29 3.62 25.84
C PRO A 179 28.36 2.84 24.92
N ASN A 180 27.15 3.37 24.61
CA ASN A 180 26.16 2.70 23.77
C ASN A 180 26.25 3.10 22.28
N ILE A 181 27.21 3.92 21.88
CA ILE A 181 27.35 4.39 20.48
C ILE A 181 27.46 3.23 19.50
N LEU A 182 28.14 2.16 19.87
CA LEU A 182 28.30 1.00 19.00
C LEU A 182 26.93 0.32 18.74
N GLU A 183 26.11 0.20 19.76
CA GLU A 183 24.76 -0.36 19.66
C GLU A 183 23.86 0.51 18.79
N ASP A 184 23.93 1.84 18.94
CA ASP A 184 23.19 2.78 18.08
C ASP A 184 23.60 2.67 16.61
N ILE A 185 24.90 2.58 16.32
CA ILE A 185 25.42 2.39 14.95
C ILE A 185 24.97 1.05 14.37
N GLU A 186 25.00 -0.04 15.14
CA GLU A 186 24.52 -1.34 14.69
C GLU A 186 23.04 -1.33 14.40
N HIS A 187 22.24 -0.67 15.23
CA HIS A 187 20.81 -0.51 15.02
C HIS A 187 20.49 0.22 13.69
N HIS A 188 21.15 1.34 13.43
CA HIS A 188 20.96 2.09 12.17
C HIS A 188 21.47 1.33 10.96
N ARG A 189 22.58 0.61 11.07
CA ARG A 189 23.05 -0.30 10.01
C ARG A 189 22.00 -1.36 9.67
N ASP A 190 21.37 -1.94 10.67
CA ASP A 190 20.34 -2.96 10.47
C ASP A 190 19.07 -2.37 9.83
N ASN A 191 18.66 -1.16 10.21
CA ASN A 191 17.59 -0.41 9.57
C ASN A 191 17.88 -0.13 8.09
N LEU A 192 19.08 0.34 7.75
CA LEU A 192 19.49 0.57 6.36
C LEU A 192 19.51 -0.72 5.54
N ASN A 193 19.98 -1.82 6.11
CA ASN A 193 19.94 -3.12 5.47
C ASN A 193 18.51 -3.61 5.24
N PHE A 194 17.61 -3.34 6.19
CA PHE A 194 16.21 -3.67 6.07
C PHE A 194 15.53 -2.85 4.96
N LEU A 195 15.75 -1.53 4.90
CA LEU A 195 15.30 -0.64 3.82
C LEU A 195 15.76 -1.17 2.45
N ARG A 196 17.04 -1.48 2.31
CA ARG A 196 17.61 -2.03 1.08
C ARG A 196 16.91 -3.33 0.65
N ARG A 197 16.71 -4.27 1.59
CA ARG A 197 16.03 -5.55 1.31
C ARG A 197 14.56 -5.38 0.94
N SER A 198 13.92 -4.29 1.33
CA SER A 198 12.52 -4.00 1.01
C SER A 198 12.38 -3.33 -0.35
N ILE A 199 13.31 -2.42 -0.72
CA ILE A 199 13.24 -1.61 -1.93
C ILE A 199 13.79 -2.37 -3.16
N VAL A 200 14.92 -3.08 -3.02
CA VAL A 200 15.59 -3.74 -4.16
C VAL A 200 14.70 -4.73 -4.89
N PRO A 201 13.94 -5.64 -4.23
CA PRO A 201 13.07 -6.56 -4.94
C PRO A 201 11.96 -5.85 -5.72
N LEU A 202 11.43 -4.73 -5.20
CA LEU A 202 10.42 -3.95 -5.90
C LEU A 202 11.00 -3.31 -7.16
N ARG A 203 12.17 -2.68 -7.05
CA ARG A 203 12.89 -2.15 -8.21
C ARG A 203 13.13 -3.22 -9.27
N ASP A 204 13.65 -4.38 -8.87
CA ASP A 204 14.00 -5.48 -9.78
C ASP A 204 12.77 -6.10 -10.47
N SER A 205 11.59 -5.96 -9.87
CA SER A 205 10.32 -6.42 -10.45
C SER A 205 9.73 -5.45 -11.47
N LEU A 206 10.24 -4.21 -11.53
CA LEU A 206 9.77 -3.17 -12.47
C LEU A 206 10.60 -3.11 -13.75
N TYR A 207 11.70 -3.86 -13.83
CA TYR A 207 12.59 -3.99 -15.00
C TYR A 207 12.51 -5.38 -15.62
#